data_534ce04589cb4a745de411a601f14d2a
#
_entry.id   534ce04589cb4a745de411a601f14d2a
#
_cell.length_a   1.000
_cell.length_b   1.000
_cell.length_c   1.000
_cell.angle_alpha   90.00
_cell.angle_beta   90.00
_cell.angle_gamma   90.00
#
_symmetry.space_group_name_H-M   'P 1'
#
loop_
_entity.id
_entity.type
_entity.pdbx_description
1 polymer ?
#
loop_
_entity_poly.entity_id
_entity_poly.type
_entity_poly.pdbx_seq_one_letter_code
_entity_poly.pdbx_strand_id
1 'polypeptide(L)'
;MPRIANIETGLYRIPLPITLSDSTHGDMTAFELITCRIRDADGAEGVGYTYTVGRNGGAVADILKREIPPLVEGREADDTEAIWHHVWWGLHYGGRGGPAVLALSALDIALWDLKARRAKLPLYRLLGGFDAHVPCYAGGIDLDLSVDALLRQTDGNLAKGFRAIKMKVGRPDLKSDVARISAMRQHLGDGFALMADANMKWTVEEAIRAARAFVPFDLTWLEEPIIPDDVAGHVRIMQAGGVPIAAGENLRSLWEFKNYIASGAVSYPEPDVTNCGGVSAFMKIARLAEAFNLPVTSHGAHDITVHLLAACPNRSYLEAHGFGLDKYIEHPLVLKDGMALAPDRPGHGIGFDWKGLAKLAP
;
A
#
# COMPACT_ATOMS: atom_id res chain seq x y z
N MET A 1 -26.41 19.34 -4.70
CA MET A 1 -25.28 18.52 -4.25
C MET A 1 -23.97 19.29 -4.51
N PRO A 2 -22.92 19.05 -3.74
CA PRO A 2 -21.69 19.85 -3.81
C PRO A 2 -20.92 19.56 -5.09
N ARG A 3 -20.64 20.60 -5.87
CA ARG A 3 -19.85 20.48 -7.10
C ARG A 3 -18.38 20.73 -6.80
N ILE A 4 -17.50 19.99 -7.44
CA ILE A 4 -16.06 20.23 -7.38
C ILE A 4 -15.77 21.61 -7.96
N ALA A 5 -15.18 22.49 -7.13
CA ALA A 5 -14.88 23.87 -7.49
C ALA A 5 -13.40 24.09 -7.80
N ASN A 6 -12.50 23.33 -7.14
CA ASN A 6 -11.07 23.51 -7.31
C ASN A 6 -10.29 22.23 -6.92
N ILE A 7 -9.15 22.03 -7.59
CA ILE A 7 -8.17 21.00 -7.28
C ILE A 7 -6.80 21.66 -7.12
N GLU A 8 -6.16 21.42 -6.00
CA GLU A 8 -4.78 21.83 -5.73
C GLU A 8 -3.86 20.62 -5.67
N THR A 9 -2.71 20.69 -6.32
CA THR A 9 -1.71 19.60 -6.36
C THR A 9 -0.42 20.07 -5.70
N GLY A 10 0.13 19.24 -4.80
CA GLY A 10 1.45 19.42 -4.21
C GLY A 10 2.41 18.30 -4.64
N LEU A 11 3.69 18.60 -4.76
CA LEU A 11 4.78 17.64 -4.93
C LEU A 11 5.85 17.95 -3.91
N TYR A 12 6.26 16.94 -3.13
CA TYR A 12 7.22 17.09 -2.04
C TYR A 12 8.20 15.94 -2.04
N ARG A 13 9.49 16.25 -1.81
CA ARG A 13 10.55 15.25 -1.69
C ARG A 13 10.82 14.97 -0.21
N ILE A 14 10.27 13.90 0.32
CA ILE A 14 10.40 13.50 1.72
C ILE A 14 11.73 12.74 1.92
N PRO A 15 12.67 13.27 2.71
CA PRO A 15 13.90 12.55 3.02
C PRO A 15 13.60 11.35 3.94
N LEU A 16 14.15 10.19 3.60
CA LEU A 16 14.08 9.03 4.48
C LEU A 16 15.00 9.20 5.70
N PRO A 17 14.59 8.72 6.89
CA PRO A 17 15.40 8.83 8.09
C PRO A 17 16.69 8.01 8.04
N ILE A 18 16.69 6.97 7.24
CA ILE A 18 17.83 6.10 6.93
C ILE A 18 17.76 5.71 5.45
N THR A 19 18.90 5.37 4.86
CA THR A 19 18.90 4.76 3.52
C THR A 19 18.25 3.38 3.60
N LEU A 20 17.27 3.14 2.75
CA LEU A 20 16.58 1.85 2.62
C LEU A 20 17.09 1.14 1.37
N SER A 21 17.18 -0.18 1.39
CA SER A 21 17.63 -0.97 0.25
C SER A 21 16.83 -2.26 0.10
N ASP A 22 16.40 -2.53 -1.12
CA ASP A 22 15.77 -3.79 -1.53
C ASP A 22 16.47 -4.38 -2.76
N SER A 23 15.97 -5.52 -3.24
CA SER A 23 16.60 -6.28 -4.30
C SER A 23 16.45 -5.68 -5.71
N THR A 24 15.52 -4.72 -5.89
CA THR A 24 15.12 -4.18 -7.21
C THR A 24 15.37 -2.69 -7.34
N HIS A 25 15.06 -1.90 -6.31
CA HIS A 25 15.20 -0.44 -6.36
C HIS A 25 16.59 0.05 -5.94
N GLY A 26 17.39 -0.81 -5.26
CA GLY A 26 18.67 -0.41 -4.69
C GLY A 26 18.50 0.59 -3.54
N ASP A 27 19.45 1.52 -3.41
CA ASP A 27 19.46 2.51 -2.34
C ASP A 27 18.43 3.63 -2.56
N MET A 28 17.54 3.79 -1.59
CA MET A 28 16.52 4.83 -1.55
C MET A 28 16.82 5.79 -0.40
N THR A 29 16.94 7.09 -0.71
CA THR A 29 17.23 8.16 0.28
C THR A 29 16.06 9.12 0.47
N ALA A 30 15.09 9.11 -0.42
CA ALA A 30 13.88 9.92 -0.36
C ALA A 30 12.77 9.26 -1.17
N PHE A 31 11.53 9.58 -0.84
CA PHE A 31 10.40 9.33 -1.71
C PHE A 31 9.72 10.65 -2.11
N GLU A 32 8.91 10.62 -3.16
CA GLU A 32 8.12 11.78 -3.59
C GLU A 32 6.67 11.59 -3.16
N LEU A 33 6.15 12.54 -2.39
CA LEU A 33 4.74 12.63 -2.00
C LEU A 33 4.02 13.55 -2.97
N ILE A 34 2.94 13.08 -3.57
CA ILE A 34 2.08 13.87 -4.46
C ILE A 34 0.70 13.96 -3.81
N THR A 35 0.26 15.17 -3.46
CA THR A 35 -1.02 15.41 -2.81
C THR A 35 -2.05 15.98 -3.78
N CYS A 36 -3.30 15.59 -3.58
CA CYS A 36 -4.48 16.12 -4.24
C CYS A 36 -5.43 16.70 -3.19
N ARG A 37 -5.72 18.00 -3.27
CA ARG A 37 -6.71 18.66 -2.41
C ARG A 37 -7.88 19.09 -3.26
N ILE A 38 -9.07 18.63 -2.92
CA ILE A 38 -10.31 18.96 -3.60
C ILE A 38 -11.11 19.89 -2.69
N ARG A 39 -11.64 20.98 -3.27
CA ARG A 39 -12.61 21.83 -2.59
C ARG A 39 -13.90 21.85 -3.39
N ASP A 40 -15.02 21.69 -2.70
CA ASP A 40 -16.33 21.85 -3.31
C ASP A 40 -16.84 23.30 -3.25
N ALA A 41 -17.96 23.56 -3.92
CA ALA A 41 -18.57 24.88 -3.99
C ALA A 41 -19.08 25.42 -2.64
N ASP A 42 -19.30 24.54 -1.66
CA ASP A 42 -19.70 24.90 -0.31
C ASP A 42 -18.47 25.17 0.60
N GLY A 43 -17.25 24.97 0.08
CA GLY A 43 -16.00 25.22 0.77
C GLY A 43 -15.48 24.03 1.60
N ALA A 44 -16.15 22.87 1.56
CA ALA A 44 -15.64 21.66 2.19
C ALA A 44 -14.42 21.12 1.40
N GLU A 45 -13.47 20.52 2.13
CA GLU A 45 -12.21 20.07 1.56
C GLU A 45 -11.97 18.59 1.86
N GLY A 46 -11.47 17.87 0.87
CA GLY A 46 -10.93 16.51 1.00
C GLY A 46 -9.51 16.45 0.48
N VAL A 47 -8.71 15.57 1.07
CA VAL A 47 -7.29 15.39 0.76
C VAL A 47 -7.02 13.94 0.42
N GLY A 48 -6.24 13.71 -0.63
CA GLY A 48 -5.69 12.42 -0.97
C GLY A 48 -4.22 12.56 -1.35
N TYR A 49 -3.53 11.44 -1.42
CA TYR A 49 -2.15 11.43 -1.86
C TYR A 49 -1.79 10.11 -2.56
N THR A 50 -0.72 10.17 -3.30
CA THR A 50 0.04 9.03 -3.79
C THR A 50 1.53 9.31 -3.60
N TYR A 51 2.38 8.32 -3.86
CA TYR A 51 3.82 8.49 -3.74
C TYR A 51 4.57 7.71 -4.82
N THR A 52 5.83 8.08 -5.00
CA THR A 52 6.79 7.34 -5.83
C THR A 52 8.12 7.19 -5.09
N VAL A 53 8.89 6.18 -5.46
CA VAL A 53 10.22 5.94 -4.86
C VAL A 53 11.29 6.82 -5.53
N GLY A 54 11.06 8.15 -5.50
CA GLY A 54 12.02 9.17 -5.93
C GLY A 54 12.12 9.42 -7.43
N ARG A 55 11.21 8.87 -8.25
CA ARG A 55 11.11 9.10 -9.69
C ARG A 55 9.66 9.15 -10.15
N ASN A 56 9.39 9.89 -11.23
CA ASN A 56 8.07 10.07 -11.85
C ASN A 56 7.04 10.88 -11.06
N GLY A 57 7.35 11.39 -9.86
CA GLY A 57 6.42 12.23 -9.10
C GLY A 57 5.98 13.47 -9.86
N GLY A 58 6.89 14.09 -10.63
CA GLY A 58 6.58 15.22 -11.50
C GLY A 58 5.52 14.89 -12.57
N ALA A 59 5.59 13.70 -13.18
CA ALA A 59 4.59 13.27 -14.17
C ALA A 59 3.21 13.06 -13.54
N VAL A 60 3.16 12.46 -12.35
CA VAL A 60 1.91 12.29 -11.59
C VAL A 60 1.30 13.64 -11.21
N ALA A 61 2.14 14.56 -10.70
CA ALA A 61 1.73 15.91 -10.34
C ALA A 61 1.20 16.69 -11.54
N ASP A 62 1.82 16.53 -12.72
CA ASP A 62 1.38 17.22 -13.94
C ASP A 62 0.01 16.71 -14.41
N ILE A 63 -0.24 15.40 -14.35
CA ILE A 63 -1.56 14.80 -14.64
C ILE A 63 -2.62 15.34 -13.67
N LEU A 64 -2.34 15.37 -12.37
CA LEU A 64 -3.26 15.94 -11.37
C LEU A 64 -3.53 17.43 -11.59
N LYS A 65 -2.56 18.18 -12.08
CA LYS A 65 -2.65 19.63 -12.25
C LYS A 65 -3.30 20.04 -13.58
N ARG A 66 -3.11 19.28 -14.65
CA ARG A 66 -3.50 19.70 -16.00
C ARG A 66 -4.58 18.84 -16.64
N GLU A 67 -4.49 17.50 -16.45
CA GLU A 67 -5.37 16.58 -17.17
C GLU A 67 -6.65 16.27 -16.38
N ILE A 68 -6.56 16.20 -15.05
CA ILE A 68 -7.71 15.83 -14.20
C ILE A 68 -8.71 16.96 -14.02
N PRO A 69 -8.35 18.25 -13.77
CA PRO A 69 -9.32 19.30 -13.51
C PRO A 69 -10.39 19.45 -14.63
N PRO A 70 -10.06 19.46 -15.92
CA PRO A 70 -11.07 19.56 -16.97
C PRO A 70 -12.07 18.39 -17.01
N LEU A 71 -11.68 17.24 -16.44
CA LEU A 71 -12.53 16.05 -16.40
C LEU A 71 -13.51 16.06 -15.23
N VAL A 72 -13.22 16.81 -14.14
CA VAL A 72 -13.96 16.68 -12.89
C VAL A 72 -14.56 17.98 -12.35
N GLU A 73 -14.05 19.15 -12.70
CA GLU A 73 -14.63 20.43 -12.29
C GLU A 73 -16.10 20.56 -12.68
N GLY A 74 -16.92 21.06 -11.76
CA GLY A 74 -18.36 21.18 -11.92
C GLY A 74 -19.16 19.88 -11.77
N ARG A 75 -18.51 18.70 -11.59
CA ARG A 75 -19.19 17.42 -11.30
C ARG A 75 -19.60 17.35 -9.82
N GLU A 76 -20.62 16.54 -9.55
CA GLU A 76 -21.07 16.24 -8.19
C GLU A 76 -19.99 15.44 -7.46
N ALA A 77 -19.43 15.98 -6.38
CA ALA A 77 -18.30 15.37 -5.65
C ALA A 77 -18.66 14.04 -4.98
N ASP A 78 -19.95 13.82 -4.69
CA ASP A 78 -20.43 12.58 -4.07
C ASP A 78 -20.55 11.40 -5.06
N ASP A 79 -20.50 11.66 -6.37
CA ASP A 79 -20.60 10.65 -7.44
C ASP A 79 -19.22 10.00 -7.71
N THR A 80 -18.57 9.49 -6.68
CA THR A 80 -17.19 8.95 -6.71
C THR A 80 -16.99 7.93 -7.82
N GLU A 81 -17.92 6.99 -8.01
CA GLU A 81 -17.85 5.97 -9.08
C GLU A 81 -17.95 6.57 -10.48
N ALA A 82 -18.83 7.53 -10.69
CA ALA A 82 -18.99 8.18 -11.99
C ALA A 82 -17.76 9.02 -12.35
N ILE A 83 -17.17 9.71 -11.35
CA ILE A 83 -15.94 10.48 -11.53
C ILE A 83 -14.78 9.53 -11.82
N TRP A 84 -14.62 8.45 -11.02
CA TRP A 84 -13.59 7.46 -11.23
C TRP A 84 -13.62 6.90 -12.65
N HIS A 85 -14.79 6.44 -13.08
CA HIS A 85 -15.00 5.89 -14.42
C HIS A 85 -14.69 6.92 -15.53
N HIS A 86 -15.13 8.18 -15.35
CA HIS A 86 -14.89 9.21 -16.32
C HIS A 86 -13.41 9.57 -16.47
N VAL A 87 -12.68 9.69 -15.35
CA VAL A 87 -11.24 9.98 -15.35
C VAL A 87 -10.45 8.79 -15.90
N TRP A 88 -10.79 7.57 -15.50
CA TRP A 88 -10.18 6.36 -16.04
C TRP A 88 -10.23 6.32 -17.58
N TRP A 89 -11.41 6.54 -18.15
CA TRP A 89 -11.57 6.55 -19.61
C TRP A 89 -11.01 7.79 -20.27
N GLY A 90 -11.02 8.93 -19.62
CA GLY A 90 -10.37 10.16 -20.11
C GLY A 90 -8.86 10.00 -20.28
N LEU A 91 -8.21 9.27 -19.37
CA LEU A 91 -6.75 9.06 -19.36
C LEU A 91 -6.30 7.75 -20.04
N HIS A 92 -7.22 6.81 -20.35
CA HIS A 92 -6.90 5.43 -20.72
C HIS A 92 -5.95 5.28 -21.92
N TYR A 93 -6.04 6.19 -22.90
CA TYR A 93 -5.25 6.11 -24.12
C TYR A 93 -3.76 6.40 -23.87
N GLY A 94 -3.45 7.27 -22.90
CA GLY A 94 -2.09 7.55 -22.45
C GLY A 94 -1.48 6.47 -21.54
N GLY A 95 -2.28 5.48 -21.12
CA GLY A 95 -1.87 4.38 -20.28
C GLY A 95 -2.85 4.13 -19.14
N ARG A 96 -3.20 2.86 -18.90
CA ARG A 96 -4.10 2.42 -17.82
C ARG A 96 -3.35 1.97 -16.56
N GLY A 97 -2.12 2.38 -16.41
CA GLY A 97 -1.24 2.07 -15.29
C GLY A 97 -0.27 3.22 -15.07
N GLY A 98 0.74 3.02 -14.24
CA GLY A 98 1.77 4.03 -13.98
C GLY A 98 1.22 5.37 -13.50
N PRO A 99 1.77 6.51 -13.97
CA PRO A 99 1.44 7.84 -13.45
C PRO A 99 -0.05 8.20 -13.53
N ALA A 100 -0.78 7.72 -14.55
CA ALA A 100 -2.21 8.00 -14.70
C ALA A 100 -3.03 7.39 -13.56
N VAL A 101 -2.74 6.16 -13.17
CA VAL A 101 -3.47 5.49 -12.08
C VAL A 101 -3.04 6.01 -10.71
N LEU A 102 -1.77 6.38 -10.53
CA LEU A 102 -1.34 7.05 -9.30
C LEU A 102 -2.08 8.38 -9.11
N ALA A 103 -2.21 9.18 -10.17
CA ALA A 103 -2.97 10.43 -10.13
C ALA A 103 -4.46 10.19 -9.83
N LEU A 104 -5.08 9.19 -10.49
CA LEU A 104 -6.46 8.80 -10.23
C LEU A 104 -6.64 8.31 -8.77
N SER A 105 -5.67 7.57 -8.22
CA SER A 105 -5.72 7.12 -6.83
C SER A 105 -5.74 8.28 -5.84
N ALA A 106 -4.86 9.27 -6.02
CA ALA A 106 -4.83 10.46 -5.17
C ALA A 106 -6.14 11.26 -5.26
N LEU A 107 -6.71 11.39 -6.45
CA LEU A 107 -8.02 12.02 -6.66
C LEU A 107 -9.13 11.26 -5.93
N ASP A 108 -9.22 9.96 -6.12
CA ASP A 108 -10.27 9.12 -5.56
C ASP A 108 -10.22 9.11 -4.02
N ILE A 109 -9.02 9.04 -3.45
CA ILE A 109 -8.83 9.17 -1.99
C ILE A 109 -9.35 10.53 -1.51
N ALA A 110 -9.05 11.63 -2.22
CA ALA A 110 -9.52 12.95 -1.85
C ALA A 110 -11.06 13.08 -1.93
N LEU A 111 -11.68 12.47 -2.93
CA LEU A 111 -13.14 12.43 -3.06
C LEU A 111 -13.81 11.67 -1.90
N TRP A 112 -13.25 10.51 -1.54
CA TRP A 112 -13.77 9.74 -0.41
C TRP A 112 -13.54 10.43 0.94
N ASP A 113 -12.42 11.13 1.12
CA ASP A 113 -12.18 11.96 2.30
C ASP A 113 -13.19 13.10 2.40
N LEU A 114 -13.42 13.83 1.30
CA LEU A 114 -14.42 14.89 1.23
C LEU A 114 -15.82 14.37 1.58
N LYS A 115 -16.23 13.26 0.97
CA LYS A 115 -17.53 12.62 1.21
C LYS A 115 -17.70 12.21 2.67
N ALA A 116 -16.67 11.60 3.27
CA ALA A 116 -16.70 11.17 4.67
C ALA A 116 -16.69 12.36 5.63
N ARG A 117 -15.93 13.44 5.35
CA ARG A 117 -15.95 14.69 6.12
C ARG A 117 -17.32 15.36 6.09
N ARG A 118 -17.97 15.44 4.93
CA ARG A 118 -19.33 15.97 4.78
C ARG A 118 -20.36 15.15 5.55
N ALA A 119 -20.22 13.82 5.51
CA ALA A 119 -21.07 12.92 6.30
C ALA A 119 -20.76 12.97 7.81
N LYS A 120 -19.68 13.64 8.23
CA LYS A 120 -19.15 13.67 9.61
C LYS A 120 -18.86 12.28 10.16
N LEU A 121 -18.42 11.36 9.29
CA LEU A 121 -18.08 9.98 9.62
C LEU A 121 -16.61 9.69 9.35
N PRO A 122 -15.96 8.85 10.16
CA PRO A 122 -14.71 8.23 9.78
C PRO A 122 -14.89 7.43 8.49
N LEU A 123 -13.86 7.42 7.63
CA LEU A 123 -13.94 6.78 6.33
C LEU A 123 -14.35 5.29 6.43
N TYR A 124 -13.78 4.55 7.40
CA TYR A 124 -14.13 3.13 7.56
C TYR A 124 -15.62 2.90 7.87
N ARG A 125 -16.27 3.80 8.63
CA ARG A 125 -17.71 3.72 8.93
C ARG A 125 -18.55 4.02 7.70
N LEU A 126 -18.14 5.00 6.89
CA LEU A 126 -18.80 5.31 5.62
C LEU A 126 -18.73 4.13 4.65
N LEU A 127 -17.64 3.36 4.67
CA LEU A 127 -17.42 2.16 3.86
C LEU A 127 -18.14 0.91 4.40
N GLY A 128 -18.90 1.04 5.48
CA GLY A 128 -19.71 -0.04 6.07
C GLY A 128 -19.23 -0.51 7.45
N GLY A 129 -17.99 -0.27 7.82
CA GLY A 129 -17.41 -0.55 9.15
C GLY A 129 -17.54 -2.01 9.60
N PHE A 130 -16.41 -2.69 9.82
CA PHE A 130 -16.41 -4.03 10.40
C PHE A 130 -15.80 -4.01 11.81
N ASP A 131 -14.53 -3.59 11.93
CA ASP A 131 -13.84 -3.44 13.21
C ASP A 131 -12.68 -2.47 13.06
N ALA A 132 -12.61 -1.46 13.93
CA ALA A 132 -11.57 -0.42 13.90
C ALA A 132 -10.15 -0.95 14.22
N HIS A 133 -10.03 -2.13 14.86
CA HIS A 133 -8.74 -2.73 15.21
C HIS A 133 -8.29 -3.65 14.10
N VAL A 134 -7.24 -3.27 13.38
CA VAL A 134 -6.71 -4.00 12.23
C VAL A 134 -5.37 -4.64 12.62
N PRO A 135 -5.20 -5.97 12.46
CA PRO A 135 -3.88 -6.58 12.65
C PRO A 135 -2.84 -5.88 11.76
N CYS A 136 -1.63 -5.66 12.28
CA CYS A 136 -0.59 -4.99 11.50
C CYS A 136 0.78 -5.64 11.68
N TYR A 137 1.62 -5.49 10.65
CA TYR A 137 3.00 -5.92 10.68
C TYR A 137 3.96 -4.75 10.46
N ALA A 138 5.19 -4.88 10.98
CA ALA A 138 6.26 -3.96 10.65
C ALA A 138 6.86 -4.34 9.29
N GLY A 139 6.75 -3.46 8.30
CA GLY A 139 7.40 -3.61 6.99
C GLY A 139 8.89 -3.28 7.09
N GLY A 140 9.76 -4.28 7.00
CA GLY A 140 11.21 -4.09 6.94
C GLY A 140 11.66 -3.82 5.51
N ILE A 141 12.59 -2.85 5.32
CA ILE A 141 13.34 -2.65 4.08
C ILE A 141 14.81 -2.75 4.47
N ASP A 142 15.29 -3.98 4.60
CA ASP A 142 16.45 -4.35 5.41
C ASP A 142 17.38 -5.36 4.74
N LEU A 143 17.34 -5.46 3.40
CA LEU A 143 18.10 -6.49 2.67
C LEU A 143 19.59 -6.49 3.02
N ASP A 144 20.20 -5.30 3.15
CA ASP A 144 21.64 -5.15 3.38
C ASP A 144 22.06 -5.27 4.85
N LEU A 145 21.10 -5.32 5.78
CA LEU A 145 21.43 -5.47 7.19
C LEU A 145 22.08 -6.82 7.48
N SER A 146 23.15 -6.80 8.29
CA SER A 146 23.68 -8.02 8.91
C SER A 146 22.61 -8.70 9.78
N VAL A 147 22.77 -9.99 10.08
CA VAL A 147 21.84 -10.72 10.96
C VAL A 147 21.66 -9.98 12.29
N ASP A 148 22.76 -9.57 12.93
CA ASP A 148 22.68 -8.85 14.22
C ASP A 148 21.92 -7.51 14.12
N ALA A 149 22.10 -6.77 13.01
CA ALA A 149 21.38 -5.52 12.79
C ALA A 149 19.90 -5.77 12.54
N LEU A 150 19.56 -6.83 11.79
CA LEU A 150 18.19 -7.27 11.52
C LEU A 150 17.48 -7.66 12.83
N LEU A 151 18.13 -8.42 13.71
CA LEU A 151 17.57 -8.80 15.01
C LEU A 151 17.37 -7.58 15.91
N ARG A 152 18.33 -6.63 15.96
CA ARG A 152 18.13 -5.37 16.69
C ARG A 152 16.97 -4.54 16.16
N GLN A 153 16.79 -4.45 14.83
CA GLN A 153 15.63 -3.79 14.22
C GLN A 153 14.33 -4.48 14.66
N THR A 154 14.34 -5.80 14.65
CA THR A 154 13.21 -6.63 15.09
C THR A 154 12.85 -6.35 16.55
N ASP A 155 13.82 -6.32 17.47
CA ASP A 155 13.60 -5.96 18.88
C ASP A 155 12.98 -4.57 19.03
N GLY A 156 13.46 -3.61 18.23
CA GLY A 156 12.90 -2.27 18.20
C GLY A 156 11.43 -2.24 17.73
N ASN A 157 11.05 -3.09 16.78
CA ASN A 157 9.68 -3.22 16.32
C ASN A 157 8.79 -3.93 17.36
N LEU A 158 9.30 -4.99 18.01
CA LEU A 158 8.59 -5.66 19.10
C LEU A 158 8.32 -4.70 20.28
N ALA A 159 9.31 -3.86 20.62
CA ALA A 159 9.17 -2.85 21.67
C ALA A 159 8.12 -1.77 21.32
N LYS A 160 7.91 -1.47 20.03
CA LYS A 160 6.82 -0.60 19.56
C LYS A 160 5.44 -1.27 19.58
N GLY A 161 5.37 -2.55 19.93
CA GLY A 161 4.12 -3.29 20.06
C GLY A 161 3.73 -4.13 18.83
N PHE A 162 4.56 -4.25 17.80
CA PHE A 162 4.29 -5.14 16.67
C PHE A 162 4.28 -6.62 17.10
N ARG A 163 3.41 -7.41 16.46
CA ARG A 163 3.29 -8.88 16.67
C ARG A 163 3.37 -9.66 15.36
N ALA A 164 3.77 -8.98 14.29
CA ALA A 164 4.06 -9.55 12.98
C ALA A 164 5.17 -8.72 12.33
N ILE A 165 6.05 -9.34 11.56
CA ILE A 165 7.20 -8.69 10.95
C ILE A 165 7.41 -9.23 9.54
N LYS A 166 7.67 -8.34 8.59
CA LYS A 166 8.13 -8.65 7.23
C LYS A 166 9.61 -8.26 7.10
N MET A 167 10.41 -9.14 6.51
CA MET A 167 11.82 -8.92 6.21
C MET A 167 12.09 -9.05 4.71
N LYS A 168 13.15 -8.42 4.22
CA LYS A 168 13.57 -8.56 2.82
C LYS A 168 14.42 -9.81 2.61
N VAL A 169 14.19 -10.47 1.46
CA VAL A 169 14.99 -11.58 0.91
C VAL A 169 15.37 -11.25 -0.54
N GLY A 170 16.09 -12.13 -1.22
CA GLY A 170 16.53 -11.90 -2.60
C GLY A 170 18.01 -11.51 -2.67
N ARG A 171 18.82 -11.90 -1.71
CA ARG A 171 20.28 -11.81 -1.79
C ARG A 171 20.80 -12.66 -2.95
N PRO A 172 22.00 -12.36 -3.47
CA PRO A 172 22.60 -13.14 -4.58
C PRO A 172 22.75 -14.65 -4.27
N ASP A 173 22.87 -15.02 -3.00
CA ASP A 173 22.98 -16.38 -2.53
C ASP A 173 21.79 -16.77 -1.66
N LEU A 174 21.03 -17.77 -2.10
CA LEU A 174 19.87 -18.31 -1.39
C LEU A 174 20.22 -18.82 0.02
N LYS A 175 21.44 -19.35 0.25
CA LYS A 175 21.86 -19.79 1.58
C LYS A 175 21.91 -18.63 2.57
N SER A 176 22.27 -17.43 2.11
CA SER A 176 22.25 -16.22 2.92
C SER A 176 20.83 -15.85 3.34
N ASP A 177 19.84 -15.95 2.44
CA ASP A 177 18.44 -15.70 2.77
C ASP A 177 17.92 -16.75 3.77
N VAL A 178 18.20 -18.03 3.55
CA VAL A 178 17.85 -19.12 4.46
C VAL A 178 18.44 -18.89 5.86
N ALA A 179 19.71 -18.48 5.97
CA ALA A 179 20.35 -18.20 7.25
C ALA A 179 19.68 -17.01 7.97
N ARG A 180 19.30 -15.95 7.23
CA ARG A 180 18.61 -14.78 7.79
C ARG A 180 17.22 -15.13 8.31
N ILE A 181 16.42 -15.87 7.52
CA ILE A 181 15.08 -16.33 7.92
C ILE A 181 15.19 -17.27 9.13
N SER A 182 16.16 -18.20 9.15
CA SER A 182 16.42 -19.10 10.27
C SER A 182 16.72 -18.32 11.55
N ALA A 183 17.60 -17.31 11.48
CA ALA A 183 17.92 -16.46 12.63
C ALA A 183 16.69 -15.69 13.13
N MET A 184 15.88 -15.15 12.23
CA MET A 184 14.62 -14.45 12.58
C MET A 184 13.62 -15.42 13.24
N ARG A 185 13.42 -16.61 12.67
CA ARG A 185 12.51 -17.61 13.25
C ARG A 185 12.97 -18.08 14.64
N GLN A 186 14.26 -18.32 14.82
CA GLN A 186 14.82 -18.66 16.13
C GLN A 186 14.63 -17.54 17.17
N HIS A 187 14.79 -16.29 16.74
CA HIS A 187 14.65 -15.11 17.61
C HIS A 187 13.20 -14.85 18.00
N LEU A 188 12.27 -14.99 17.06
CA LEU A 188 10.84 -14.70 17.23
C LEU A 188 10.06 -15.88 17.86
N GLY A 189 10.59 -17.09 17.75
CA GLY A 189 9.91 -18.33 18.18
C GLY A 189 8.90 -18.84 17.15
N ASP A 190 8.46 -20.08 17.36
CA ASP A 190 7.44 -20.72 16.52
C ASP A 190 6.08 -20.03 16.66
N GLY A 191 5.33 -19.98 15.58
CA GLY A 191 3.98 -19.39 15.55
C GLY A 191 3.94 -17.85 15.51
N PHE A 192 5.09 -17.15 15.57
CA PHE A 192 5.11 -15.71 15.32
C PHE A 192 4.90 -15.42 13.82
N ALA A 193 4.03 -14.46 13.47
CA ALA A 193 3.78 -14.11 12.08
C ALA A 193 5.02 -13.46 11.45
N LEU A 194 5.73 -14.23 10.62
CA LEU A 194 6.92 -13.80 9.88
C LEU A 194 6.64 -13.86 8.38
N MET A 195 6.85 -12.77 7.69
CA MET A 195 6.70 -12.62 6.24
C MET A 195 8.07 -12.34 5.61
N ALA A 196 8.24 -12.71 4.36
CA ALA A 196 9.42 -12.41 3.56
C ALA A 196 9.04 -11.78 2.24
N ASP A 197 9.83 -10.80 1.76
CA ASP A 197 9.56 -10.08 0.53
C ASP A 197 10.79 -10.07 -0.36
N ALA A 198 10.62 -10.54 -1.59
CA ALA A 198 11.67 -10.69 -2.58
C ALA A 198 11.75 -9.54 -3.59
N ASN A 199 10.77 -8.63 -3.61
CA ASN A 199 10.69 -7.50 -4.54
C ASN A 199 11.05 -7.90 -5.99
N MET A 200 10.36 -8.91 -6.52
CA MET A 200 10.47 -9.36 -7.92
C MET A 200 11.85 -9.88 -8.34
N LYS A 201 12.64 -10.38 -7.39
CA LYS A 201 14.06 -10.68 -7.62
C LYS A 201 14.33 -11.84 -8.56
N TRP A 202 13.48 -12.88 -8.55
CA TRP A 202 13.83 -14.19 -9.09
C TRP A 202 13.18 -14.50 -10.44
N THR A 203 13.75 -15.46 -11.14
CA THR A 203 13.05 -16.24 -12.16
C THR A 203 12.08 -17.21 -11.48
N VAL A 204 11.12 -17.77 -12.24
CA VAL A 204 10.16 -18.75 -11.70
C VAL A 204 10.84 -19.94 -11.03
N GLU A 205 11.91 -20.49 -11.65
CA GLU A 205 12.63 -21.64 -11.10
C GLU A 205 13.43 -21.31 -9.84
N GLU A 206 13.99 -20.10 -9.76
CA GLU A 206 14.66 -19.60 -8.54
C GLU A 206 13.65 -19.39 -7.43
N ALA A 207 12.50 -18.78 -7.73
CA ALA A 207 11.42 -18.56 -6.78
C ALA A 207 10.87 -19.88 -6.20
N ILE A 208 10.68 -20.91 -7.05
CA ILE A 208 10.25 -22.25 -6.56
C ILE A 208 11.32 -22.86 -5.65
N ARG A 209 12.60 -22.74 -5.99
CA ARG A 209 13.68 -23.23 -5.11
C ARG A 209 13.75 -22.48 -3.79
N ALA A 210 13.60 -21.15 -3.83
CA ALA A 210 13.58 -20.31 -2.64
C ALA A 210 12.38 -20.66 -1.75
N ALA A 211 11.18 -20.68 -2.30
CA ALA A 211 9.96 -21.01 -1.58
C ALA A 211 10.06 -22.38 -0.88
N ARG A 212 10.57 -23.42 -1.58
CA ARG A 212 10.80 -24.75 -1.00
C ARG A 212 11.83 -24.72 0.14
N ALA A 213 12.88 -23.93 0.02
CA ALA A 213 13.89 -23.78 1.06
C ALA A 213 13.32 -23.05 2.29
N PHE A 214 12.26 -22.24 2.12
CA PHE A 214 11.64 -21.49 3.20
C PHE A 214 10.50 -22.24 3.92
N VAL A 215 9.98 -23.35 3.36
CA VAL A 215 8.93 -24.17 3.98
C VAL A 215 9.18 -24.49 5.46
N PRO A 216 10.43 -24.87 5.90
CA PRO A 216 10.67 -25.20 7.30
C PRO A 216 10.51 -24.04 8.28
N PHE A 217 10.40 -22.81 7.80
CA PHE A 217 10.33 -21.61 8.65
C PHE A 217 8.90 -21.09 8.84
N ASP A 218 7.88 -21.76 8.30
CA ASP A 218 6.46 -21.42 8.46
C ASP A 218 6.18 -19.93 8.25
N LEU A 219 6.57 -19.42 7.06
CA LEU A 219 6.29 -18.03 6.67
C LEU A 219 4.80 -17.82 6.45
N THR A 220 4.26 -16.72 6.94
CA THR A 220 2.88 -16.30 6.67
C THR A 220 2.68 -16.11 5.15
N TRP A 221 3.65 -15.48 4.47
CA TRP A 221 3.76 -15.43 3.00
C TRP A 221 5.18 -15.12 2.53
N LEU A 222 5.41 -15.42 1.26
CA LEU A 222 6.50 -14.89 0.45
C LEU A 222 5.91 -13.90 -0.54
N GLU A 223 6.36 -12.64 -0.49
CA GLU A 223 5.84 -11.53 -1.26
C GLU A 223 6.64 -11.33 -2.54
N GLU A 224 5.93 -11.05 -3.63
CA GLU A 224 6.45 -10.72 -4.96
C GLU A 224 7.73 -11.48 -5.35
N PRO A 225 7.70 -12.83 -5.43
CA PRO A 225 8.90 -13.60 -5.78
C PRO A 225 9.44 -13.31 -7.18
N ILE A 226 8.56 -12.97 -8.12
CA ILE A 226 8.88 -12.67 -9.54
C ILE A 226 8.12 -11.43 -10.00
N ILE A 227 8.44 -10.95 -11.20
CA ILE A 227 7.74 -9.81 -11.83
C ILE A 227 6.22 -10.04 -11.87
N PRO A 228 5.38 -9.04 -11.53
CA PRO A 228 3.94 -9.19 -11.45
C PRO A 228 3.25 -9.42 -12.80
N ASP A 229 3.93 -9.13 -13.92
CA ASP A 229 3.39 -9.39 -15.26
C ASP A 229 3.23 -10.89 -15.56
N ASP A 230 4.00 -11.77 -14.88
CA ASP A 230 3.95 -13.22 -15.08
C ASP A 230 2.99 -13.93 -14.14
N VAL A 231 1.70 -13.79 -14.40
CA VAL A 231 0.62 -14.47 -13.63
C VAL A 231 0.78 -16.00 -13.69
N ALA A 232 1.16 -16.56 -14.84
CA ALA A 232 1.33 -18.01 -15.01
C ALA A 232 2.53 -18.52 -14.19
N GLY A 233 3.59 -17.73 -14.09
CA GLY A 233 4.74 -18.01 -13.23
C GLY A 233 4.35 -18.04 -11.76
N HIS A 234 3.53 -17.09 -11.28
CA HIS A 234 3.00 -17.08 -9.90
C HIS A 234 2.15 -18.32 -9.63
N VAL A 235 1.29 -18.76 -10.56
CA VAL A 235 0.52 -20.01 -10.43
C VAL A 235 1.46 -21.22 -10.26
N ARG A 236 2.54 -21.31 -11.03
CA ARG A 236 3.54 -22.39 -10.90
C ARG A 236 4.23 -22.35 -9.54
N ILE A 237 4.57 -21.16 -9.02
CA ILE A 237 5.20 -21.01 -7.72
C ILE A 237 4.22 -21.44 -6.61
N MET A 238 2.96 -21.00 -6.67
CA MET A 238 1.90 -21.42 -5.74
C MET A 238 1.75 -22.95 -5.68
N GLN A 239 1.75 -23.61 -6.87
CA GLN A 239 1.58 -25.07 -6.94
C GLN A 239 2.80 -25.86 -6.46
N ALA A 240 3.99 -25.32 -6.63
CA ALA A 240 5.25 -26.06 -6.44
C ALA A 240 6.08 -25.61 -5.23
N GLY A 241 5.84 -24.40 -4.71
CA GLY A 241 6.70 -23.78 -3.71
C GLY A 241 6.41 -24.19 -2.28
N GLY A 242 5.15 -24.37 -1.90
CA GLY A 242 4.74 -24.79 -0.55
C GLY A 242 4.71 -23.66 0.50
N VAL A 243 4.87 -22.39 0.10
CA VAL A 243 4.71 -21.20 0.94
C VAL A 243 3.60 -20.33 0.31
N PRO A 244 2.66 -19.78 1.11
CA PRO A 244 1.67 -18.84 0.58
C PRO A 244 2.33 -17.64 -0.09
N ILE A 245 1.72 -17.10 -1.16
CA ILE A 245 2.23 -15.95 -1.90
C ILE A 245 1.37 -14.73 -1.63
N ALA A 246 1.99 -13.58 -1.33
CA ALA A 246 1.40 -12.26 -1.38
C ALA A 246 1.89 -11.53 -2.63
N ALA A 247 1.01 -10.77 -3.27
CA ALA A 247 1.35 -9.91 -4.39
C ALA A 247 0.25 -8.86 -4.60
N GLY A 248 0.65 -7.69 -5.09
CA GLY A 248 -0.33 -6.68 -5.45
C GLY A 248 0.16 -5.24 -5.39
N GLU A 249 1.24 -4.93 -4.72
CA GLU A 249 1.79 -3.57 -4.65
C GLU A 249 2.13 -2.98 -6.03
N ASN A 250 2.43 -3.84 -6.98
CA ASN A 250 2.75 -3.49 -8.36
C ASN A 250 1.59 -3.71 -9.36
N LEU A 251 0.40 -4.13 -8.91
CA LEU A 251 -0.82 -4.22 -9.71
C LEU A 251 -1.59 -2.89 -9.71
N ARG A 252 -1.98 -2.42 -10.87
CA ARG A 252 -2.51 -1.07 -11.07
C ARG A 252 -4.02 -1.01 -11.29
N SER A 253 -4.71 -2.14 -11.34
CA SER A 253 -6.14 -2.15 -11.63
C SER A 253 -6.86 -3.38 -11.08
N LEU A 254 -8.17 -3.23 -10.85
CA LEU A 254 -9.06 -4.34 -10.51
C LEU A 254 -8.93 -5.52 -11.50
N TRP A 255 -8.69 -5.26 -12.79
CA TRP A 255 -8.60 -6.31 -13.81
C TRP A 255 -7.31 -7.13 -13.69
N GLU A 256 -6.21 -6.50 -13.26
CA GLU A 256 -4.97 -7.22 -12.96
C GLU A 256 -5.17 -8.11 -11.72
N PHE A 257 -5.74 -7.57 -10.63
CA PHE A 257 -6.09 -8.36 -9.44
C PHE A 257 -7.06 -9.52 -9.75
N LYS A 258 -8.06 -9.28 -10.62
CA LYS A 258 -8.96 -10.35 -11.07
C LYS A 258 -8.18 -11.50 -11.70
N ASN A 259 -7.18 -11.23 -12.53
CA ASN A 259 -6.38 -12.27 -13.17
C ASN A 259 -5.61 -13.09 -12.13
N TYR A 260 -4.99 -12.43 -11.14
CA TYR A 260 -4.27 -13.09 -10.05
C TYR A 260 -5.19 -13.97 -9.20
N ILE A 261 -6.29 -13.40 -8.74
CA ILE A 261 -7.24 -14.08 -7.85
C ILE A 261 -7.90 -15.26 -8.56
N ALA A 262 -8.42 -15.06 -9.77
CA ALA A 262 -9.17 -16.08 -10.49
C ALA A 262 -8.29 -17.24 -10.99
N SER A 263 -6.99 -17.01 -11.21
CA SER A 263 -6.05 -18.07 -11.63
C SER A 263 -5.44 -18.83 -10.45
N GLY A 264 -5.63 -18.38 -9.21
CA GLY A 264 -4.98 -18.97 -8.03
C GLY A 264 -3.49 -18.61 -7.93
N ALA A 265 -3.08 -17.46 -8.47
CA ALA A 265 -1.71 -16.97 -8.45
C ALA A 265 -1.28 -16.37 -7.11
N VAL A 266 -2.21 -16.13 -6.18
CA VAL A 266 -1.98 -15.42 -4.93
C VAL A 266 -2.82 -15.99 -3.79
N SER A 267 -2.27 -16.04 -2.58
CA SER A 267 -2.98 -16.36 -1.33
C SER A 267 -3.43 -15.11 -0.59
N TYR A 268 -2.64 -14.04 -0.67
CA TYR A 268 -2.87 -12.75 -0.01
C TYR A 268 -2.80 -11.63 -1.05
N PRO A 269 -3.93 -11.27 -1.70
CA PRO A 269 -4.00 -10.06 -2.52
C PRO A 269 -3.64 -8.83 -1.68
N GLU A 270 -2.72 -8.00 -2.19
CA GLU A 270 -2.06 -6.92 -1.45
C GLU A 270 -2.15 -5.58 -2.20
N PRO A 271 -3.36 -5.02 -2.37
CA PRO A 271 -3.49 -3.73 -3.05
C PRO A 271 -2.89 -2.59 -2.24
N ASP A 272 -2.22 -1.66 -2.94
CA ASP A 272 -1.86 -0.35 -2.42
C ASP A 272 -2.90 0.67 -2.88
N VAL A 273 -3.59 1.31 -1.94
CA VAL A 273 -4.64 2.29 -2.23
C VAL A 273 -4.14 3.49 -3.04
N THR A 274 -2.86 3.81 -2.93
CA THR A 274 -2.26 4.97 -3.62
C THR A 274 -1.92 4.68 -5.08
N ASN A 275 -1.97 3.42 -5.52
CA ASN A 275 -1.56 3.05 -6.86
C ASN A 275 -2.49 2.06 -7.60
N CYS A 276 -3.49 1.49 -6.93
CA CYS A 276 -4.45 0.55 -7.55
C CYS A 276 -5.71 1.22 -8.10
N GLY A 277 -5.84 2.55 -7.99
CA GLY A 277 -7.01 3.33 -8.39
C GLY A 277 -7.83 3.88 -7.22
N GLY A 278 -7.23 4.01 -6.03
CA GLY A 278 -7.84 4.63 -4.86
C GLY A 278 -8.75 3.71 -4.04
N VAL A 279 -9.55 4.33 -3.18
CA VAL A 279 -10.52 3.66 -2.29
C VAL A 279 -11.53 2.84 -3.07
N SER A 280 -12.09 3.43 -4.16
CA SER A 280 -13.09 2.77 -5.00
C SER A 280 -12.59 1.44 -5.58
N ALA A 281 -11.37 1.42 -6.11
CA ALA A 281 -10.77 0.21 -6.67
C ALA A 281 -10.35 -0.79 -5.58
N PHE A 282 -9.72 -0.31 -4.50
CA PHE A 282 -9.32 -1.16 -3.36
C PHE A 282 -10.51 -1.94 -2.79
N MET A 283 -11.63 -1.27 -2.54
CA MET A 283 -12.83 -1.94 -2.00
C MET A 283 -13.41 -2.98 -2.95
N LYS A 284 -13.37 -2.76 -4.27
CA LYS A 284 -13.77 -3.77 -5.27
C LYS A 284 -12.82 -4.96 -5.26
N ILE A 285 -11.51 -4.73 -5.13
CA ILE A 285 -10.50 -5.81 -5.02
C ILE A 285 -10.73 -6.62 -3.74
N ALA A 286 -10.96 -5.96 -2.60
CA ALA A 286 -11.24 -6.62 -1.33
C ALA A 286 -12.50 -7.49 -1.40
N ARG A 287 -13.59 -7.01 -2.02
CA ARG A 287 -14.82 -7.78 -2.21
C ARG A 287 -14.63 -8.93 -3.21
N LEU A 288 -13.81 -8.74 -4.24
CA LEU A 288 -13.44 -9.82 -5.14
C LEU A 288 -12.66 -10.91 -4.40
N ALA A 289 -11.66 -10.55 -3.59
CA ALA A 289 -10.92 -11.50 -2.75
C ALA A 289 -11.84 -12.25 -1.80
N GLU A 290 -12.78 -11.56 -1.14
CA GLU A 290 -13.80 -12.14 -0.25
C GLU A 290 -14.63 -13.22 -0.98
N ALA A 291 -15.07 -12.96 -2.21
CA ALA A 291 -15.84 -13.89 -3.01
C ALA A 291 -15.06 -15.18 -3.38
N PHE A 292 -13.74 -15.13 -3.36
CA PHE A 292 -12.84 -16.27 -3.56
C PHE A 292 -12.34 -16.90 -2.24
N ASN A 293 -12.87 -16.49 -1.08
CA ASN A 293 -12.43 -16.89 0.26
C ASN A 293 -10.94 -16.57 0.52
N LEU A 294 -10.43 -15.50 -0.07
CA LEU A 294 -9.07 -15.01 0.17
C LEU A 294 -9.09 -13.86 1.17
N PRO A 295 -8.13 -13.83 2.10
CA PRO A 295 -7.89 -12.65 2.93
C PRO A 295 -7.31 -11.53 2.06
N VAL A 296 -7.63 -10.27 2.36
CA VAL A 296 -6.97 -9.10 1.77
C VAL A 296 -5.98 -8.52 2.76
N THR A 297 -4.77 -8.26 2.31
CA THR A 297 -3.73 -7.52 3.04
C THR A 297 -3.48 -6.17 2.37
N SER A 298 -2.45 -5.43 2.73
CA SER A 298 -2.17 -4.14 2.10
C SER A 298 -0.69 -3.82 2.05
N HIS A 299 -0.32 -3.06 1.03
CA HIS A 299 0.96 -2.38 0.92
C HIS A 299 0.78 -0.88 1.18
N GLY A 300 1.77 -0.28 1.84
CA GLY A 300 1.92 1.17 1.97
C GLY A 300 0.73 1.96 2.51
N ALA A 301 0.87 3.29 2.52
CA ALA A 301 -0.17 4.27 2.85
C ALA A 301 -1.04 3.87 4.07
N HIS A 302 -0.40 3.39 5.14
CA HIS A 302 -1.06 2.79 6.30
C HIS A 302 -2.12 3.72 6.94
N ASP A 303 -1.93 5.03 6.88
CA ASP A 303 -2.84 6.02 7.45
C ASP A 303 -4.22 6.02 6.76
N ILE A 304 -4.26 5.68 5.47
CA ILE A 304 -5.51 5.57 4.69
C ILE A 304 -6.00 4.12 4.71
N THR A 305 -5.09 3.18 4.46
CA THR A 305 -5.42 1.76 4.25
C THR A 305 -6.00 1.12 5.51
N VAL A 306 -5.65 1.61 6.71
CA VAL A 306 -6.27 1.17 7.97
C VAL A 306 -7.79 1.31 7.96
N HIS A 307 -8.34 2.36 7.33
CA HIS A 307 -9.79 2.53 7.20
C HIS A 307 -10.41 1.50 6.26
N LEU A 308 -9.72 1.16 5.18
CA LEU A 308 -10.22 0.22 4.18
C LEU A 308 -10.28 -1.19 4.77
N LEU A 309 -9.20 -1.61 5.41
CA LEU A 309 -9.15 -2.90 6.10
C LEU A 309 -10.12 -2.96 7.29
N ALA A 310 -10.32 -1.86 8.03
CA ALA A 310 -11.31 -1.77 9.10
C ALA A 310 -12.76 -1.92 8.60
N ALA A 311 -13.01 -1.81 7.30
CA ALA A 311 -14.30 -2.03 6.65
C ALA A 311 -14.41 -3.42 5.98
N CYS A 312 -13.35 -4.25 6.01
CA CYS A 312 -13.31 -5.54 5.33
C CYS A 312 -13.43 -6.72 6.31
N PRO A 313 -14.45 -7.58 6.20
CA PRO A 313 -14.56 -8.80 7.01
C PRO A 313 -13.42 -9.80 6.76
N ASN A 314 -12.92 -9.85 5.50
CA ASN A 314 -11.83 -10.73 5.07
C ASN A 314 -10.43 -10.09 5.19
N ARG A 315 -10.28 -9.06 6.03
CA ARG A 315 -8.97 -8.43 6.24
C ARG A 315 -7.96 -9.38 6.85
N SER A 316 -6.70 -9.26 6.43
CA SER A 316 -5.53 -9.87 7.07
C SER A 316 -4.74 -8.79 7.79
N TYR A 317 -3.58 -8.42 7.30
CA TYR A 317 -2.68 -7.48 7.94
C TYR A 317 -2.61 -6.13 7.21
N LEU A 318 -2.44 -5.06 7.97
CA LEU A 318 -2.01 -3.75 7.49
C LEU A 318 -0.48 -3.69 7.50
N GLU A 319 0.14 -3.30 6.41
CA GLU A 319 1.54 -2.91 6.44
C GLU A 319 1.72 -1.57 7.16
N ALA A 320 2.45 -1.56 8.27
CA ALA A 320 2.78 -0.32 8.97
C ALA A 320 4.19 0.15 8.56
N HIS A 321 4.24 0.91 7.49
CA HIS A 321 5.46 1.51 6.95
C HIS A 321 5.17 2.93 6.45
N GLY A 322 5.74 3.94 7.13
CA GLY A 322 5.37 5.34 6.94
C GLY A 322 6.34 6.15 6.10
N PHE A 323 7.45 5.61 5.61
CA PHE A 323 8.49 6.31 4.82
C PHE A 323 8.89 7.69 5.40
N GLY A 324 8.77 7.88 6.73
CA GLY A 324 9.04 9.16 7.40
C GLY A 324 7.94 10.22 7.23
N LEU A 325 6.81 9.88 6.61
CA LEU A 325 5.65 10.77 6.45
C LEU A 325 5.04 11.18 7.79
N ASP A 326 5.15 10.34 8.82
CA ASP A 326 4.68 10.60 10.19
C ASP A 326 5.14 11.95 10.76
N LYS A 327 6.29 12.46 10.31
CA LYS A 327 6.81 13.78 10.71
C LYS A 327 5.98 14.95 10.17
N TYR A 328 5.16 14.71 9.17
CA TYR A 328 4.35 15.71 8.46
C TYR A 328 2.85 15.43 8.60
N ILE A 329 2.49 14.50 9.51
CA ILE A 329 1.11 14.18 9.86
C ILE A 329 0.87 14.57 11.32
N GLU A 330 -0.18 15.35 11.58
CA GLU A 330 -0.54 15.83 12.92
C GLU A 330 -0.92 14.69 13.88
N HIS A 331 -1.47 13.61 13.32
CA HIS A 331 -2.00 12.48 14.07
C HIS A 331 -1.58 11.17 13.42
N PRO A 332 -0.33 10.71 13.64
CA PRO A 332 0.14 9.44 13.11
C PRO A 332 -0.70 8.25 13.55
N LEU A 333 -0.61 7.15 12.81
CA LEU A 333 -1.28 5.89 13.11
C LEU A 333 -0.96 5.39 14.52
N VAL A 334 -2.00 5.01 15.27
CA VAL A 334 -1.85 4.44 16.61
C VAL A 334 -1.69 2.92 16.50
N LEU A 335 -0.58 2.42 17.05
CA LEU A 335 -0.26 1.01 17.15
C LEU A 335 -0.34 0.56 18.60
N LYS A 336 -0.99 -0.57 18.85
CA LYS A 336 -1.07 -1.18 20.18
C LYS A 336 -1.26 -2.68 20.07
N ASP A 337 -0.40 -3.44 20.72
CA ASP A 337 -0.50 -4.90 20.86
C ASP A 337 -0.71 -5.63 19.53
N GLY A 338 0.03 -5.25 18.50
CA GLY A 338 -0.05 -5.81 17.14
C GLY A 338 -1.22 -5.33 16.29
N MET A 339 -1.98 -4.37 16.80
CA MET A 339 -3.14 -3.80 16.11
C MET A 339 -2.91 -2.33 15.76
N ALA A 340 -3.33 -1.94 14.57
CA ALA A 340 -3.50 -0.55 14.17
C ALA A 340 -4.94 -0.13 14.42
N LEU A 341 -5.15 1.08 14.93
CA LEU A 341 -6.48 1.62 15.21
C LEU A 341 -6.90 2.60 14.12
N ALA A 342 -7.98 2.28 13.41
CA ALA A 342 -8.59 3.23 12.46
C ALA A 342 -9.10 4.48 13.21
N PRO A 343 -8.67 5.70 12.83
CA PRO A 343 -9.06 6.92 13.51
C PRO A 343 -10.58 7.15 13.54
N ASP A 344 -11.12 7.53 14.67
CA ASP A 344 -12.54 7.90 14.83
C ASP A 344 -12.73 9.42 14.60
N ARG A 345 -12.30 9.90 13.43
CA ARG A 345 -12.41 11.29 12.97
C ARG A 345 -13.04 11.33 11.59
N PRO A 346 -13.78 12.41 11.24
CA PRO A 346 -14.35 12.57 9.91
C PRO A 346 -13.28 12.48 8.80
N GLY A 347 -13.60 11.79 7.72
CA GLY A 347 -12.66 11.50 6.65
C GLY A 347 -11.71 10.35 7.02
N HIS A 348 -10.53 10.33 6.41
CA HIS A 348 -9.43 9.46 6.82
C HIS A 348 -8.67 9.99 8.05
N GLY A 349 -9.03 11.18 8.54
CA GLY A 349 -8.47 11.76 9.76
C GLY A 349 -7.04 12.26 9.69
N ILE A 350 -6.39 12.24 8.51
CA ILE A 350 -5.05 12.76 8.33
C ILE A 350 -5.09 14.29 8.29
N GLY A 351 -4.30 14.94 9.14
CA GLY A 351 -3.97 16.35 9.07
C GLY A 351 -2.52 16.48 8.60
N PHE A 352 -2.28 17.20 7.50
CA PHE A 352 -0.92 17.42 7.02
C PHE A 352 -0.35 18.72 7.59
N ASP A 353 0.92 18.70 8.00
CA ASP A 353 1.72 19.90 8.24
C ASP A 353 2.11 20.54 6.90
N TRP A 354 1.18 21.30 6.32
CA TRP A 354 1.39 21.96 5.02
C TRP A 354 2.57 22.93 5.04
N LYS A 355 2.90 23.56 6.20
CA LYS A 355 4.05 24.46 6.33
C LYS A 355 5.38 23.70 6.32
N GLY A 356 5.40 22.53 6.96
CA GLY A 356 6.55 21.62 6.92
C GLY A 356 6.77 21.08 5.51
N LEU A 357 5.70 20.59 4.86
CA LEU A 357 5.75 20.06 3.50
C LEU A 357 6.19 21.12 2.48
N ALA A 358 5.73 22.37 2.58
CA ALA A 358 6.09 23.44 1.66
C ALA A 358 7.62 23.69 1.57
N LYS A 359 8.38 23.34 2.62
CA LYS A 359 9.85 23.43 2.62
C LYS A 359 10.53 22.31 1.83
N LEU A 360 9.77 21.28 1.45
CA LEU A 360 10.24 20.09 0.74
C LEU A 360 9.78 20.08 -0.72
N ALA A 361 9.12 21.14 -1.17
CA ALA A 361 8.77 21.31 -2.58
C ALA A 361 10.07 21.43 -3.41
N PRO A 362 10.15 20.76 -4.60
CA PRO A 362 11.32 20.79 -5.46
C PRO A 362 11.55 22.16 -6.12
#